data_2acb8b07644a53fdc9cea0c2c2a3beeb
#
_entry.id   2acb8b07644a53fdc9cea0c2c2a3beeb
#
_cell.length_a   1.000
_cell.length_b   1.000
_cell.length_c   1.000
_cell.angle_alpha   90.00
_cell.angle_beta   90.00
_cell.angle_gamma   90.00
#
_symmetry.space_group_name_H-M   'P 1'
#
loop_
_entity.id
_entity.type
_entity.pdbx_description
1 polymer ?
#
loop_
_entity_poly.entity_id
_entity_poly.type
_entity_poly.pdbx_seq_one_letter_code
_entity_poly.pdbx_strand_id
1 'polypeptide(L)'
;IIITVGDKTTENIISLGIRPQIQIIDGLEKRNQRDIPLDDKISTVLTCKNPPGEITQESIQTIQKAFSSDPPIRIIVDGEEDLLVLPVCIAAPENSVVMYGQPNEGLVIVHVTPEIRAKVQKILDVMN
;
A
#
# COMPACT_ATOMS: atom_id res chain seq x y z
N ILE A 1 6.89 -8.85 -6.65
CA ILE A 1 6.87 -7.39 -6.73
C ILE A 1 6.91 -6.79 -5.34
N ILE A 2 7.28 -5.55 -5.23
CA ILE A 2 7.40 -4.84 -3.96
C ILE A 2 6.30 -3.80 -3.88
N ILE A 3 5.60 -3.80 -2.76
CA ILE A 3 4.49 -2.89 -2.50
C ILE A 3 4.75 -2.20 -1.17
N THR A 4 4.68 -0.87 -1.14
CA THR A 4 4.83 -0.12 0.10
C THR A 4 3.49 0.50 0.49
N VAL A 5 3.21 0.52 1.78
CA VAL A 5 2.01 1.14 2.34
C VAL A 5 2.47 2.14 3.40
N GLY A 6 2.14 3.40 3.18
CA GLY A 6 2.49 4.48 4.08
C GLY A 6 3.50 5.44 3.46
N ASP A 7 3.37 6.72 3.80
CA ASP A 7 4.23 7.77 3.25
C ASP A 7 5.68 7.59 3.67
N LYS A 8 5.89 7.37 4.96
CA LYS A 8 7.25 7.26 5.49
C LYS A 8 7.95 6.02 4.99
N THR A 9 7.24 4.90 4.96
CA THR A 9 7.79 3.65 4.45
C THR A 9 8.19 3.80 2.99
N THR A 10 7.31 4.39 2.18
CA THR A 10 7.58 4.60 0.77
C THR A 10 8.80 5.50 0.58
N GLU A 11 8.85 6.62 1.32
CA GLU A 11 9.97 7.53 1.26
C GLU A 11 11.30 6.82 1.60
N ASN A 12 11.29 6.05 2.67
CA ASN A 12 12.51 5.36 3.11
C ASN A 12 12.98 4.33 2.11
N ILE A 13 12.06 3.56 1.55
CA ILE A 13 12.41 2.51 0.58
C ILE A 13 12.96 3.14 -0.70
N ILE A 14 12.34 4.21 -1.17
CA ILE A 14 12.83 4.91 -2.37
C ILE A 14 14.22 5.50 -2.10
N SER A 15 14.43 6.06 -0.91
CA SER A 15 15.73 6.67 -0.58
C SER A 15 16.86 5.64 -0.53
N LEU A 16 16.53 4.37 -0.37
CA LEU A 16 17.51 3.29 -0.41
C LEU A 16 17.78 2.81 -1.84
N GLY A 17 17.18 3.43 -2.82
CA GLY A 17 17.37 3.04 -4.22
C GLY A 17 16.46 1.93 -4.69
N ILE A 18 15.48 1.56 -3.90
CA ILE A 18 14.53 0.51 -4.26
C ILE A 18 13.26 1.18 -4.76
N ARG A 19 12.76 0.72 -5.90
CA ARG A 19 11.54 1.28 -6.48
C ARG A 19 10.40 0.28 -6.34
N PRO A 20 9.43 0.57 -5.44
CA PRO A 20 8.27 -0.30 -5.35
C PRO A 20 7.42 -0.22 -6.61
N GLN A 21 6.84 -1.34 -7.01
CA GLN A 21 5.92 -1.38 -8.14
C GLN A 21 4.59 -0.71 -7.79
N ILE A 22 4.17 -0.80 -6.53
CA ILE A 22 2.95 -0.13 -6.07
C ILE A 22 3.28 0.60 -4.77
N GLN A 23 2.90 1.87 -4.71
CA GLN A 23 3.11 2.74 -3.56
C GLN A 23 1.76 3.26 -3.11
N ILE A 24 1.38 2.95 -1.88
CA ILE A 24 0.11 3.41 -1.33
C ILE A 24 0.41 4.44 -0.26
N ILE A 25 -0.02 5.66 -0.49
CA ILE A 25 0.26 6.78 0.40
C ILE A 25 -1.04 7.52 0.72
N ASP A 26 -1.05 8.21 1.86
CA ASP A 26 -2.13 9.13 2.11
C ASP A 26 -1.66 10.50 1.62
N GLY A 27 -2.50 11.28 1.03
CA GLY A 27 -2.08 12.53 0.41
C GLY A 27 -1.82 13.66 1.38
N LEU A 28 -2.05 13.47 2.67
CA LEU A 28 -2.02 14.57 3.63
C LEU A 28 -0.63 15.12 3.88
N GLU A 29 0.35 14.24 4.02
CA GLU A 29 1.72 14.68 4.28
C GLU A 29 2.27 15.52 3.16
N LYS A 30 1.87 15.23 1.96
CA LYS A 30 2.33 15.99 0.81
C LYS A 30 1.83 17.42 0.84
N ARG A 31 0.68 17.66 1.46
CA ARG A 31 0.14 19.01 1.59
C ARG A 31 0.97 19.86 2.51
N ASN A 32 1.82 19.24 3.32
CA ASN A 32 2.71 19.94 4.22
C ASN A 32 4.09 20.15 3.61
N GLN A 33 4.17 20.08 2.31
CA GLN A 33 5.38 20.28 1.52
C GLN A 33 6.46 19.26 1.76
N ARG A 34 6.11 18.17 2.35
CA ARG A 34 7.03 17.05 2.42
C ARG A 34 6.88 16.29 1.13
N ASP A 35 7.81 16.45 0.26
CA ASP A 35 7.79 15.67 -0.95
C ASP A 35 8.33 14.30 -0.66
N ILE A 36 7.57 13.28 -1.00
CA ILE A 36 8.14 11.97 -1.13
C ILE A 36 9.16 12.09 -2.25
N PRO A 37 10.39 11.56 -2.07
CA PRO A 37 11.38 11.65 -3.11
C PRO A 37 10.73 11.31 -4.44
N LEU A 38 10.76 12.28 -5.34
CA LEU A 38 10.02 12.16 -6.57
C LEU A 38 10.58 11.04 -7.39
N ASP A 39 9.76 10.08 -7.58
CA ASP A 39 10.01 9.12 -8.60
C ASP A 39 9.31 9.66 -9.83
N ASP A 40 10.07 10.33 -10.66
CA ASP A 40 9.55 10.91 -11.89
C ASP A 40 9.01 9.85 -12.82
N LYS A 41 9.12 8.59 -12.42
CA LYS A 41 8.80 7.48 -13.30
C LYS A 41 7.55 6.76 -12.91
N ILE A 42 6.70 7.40 -12.12
CA ILE A 42 5.38 6.84 -11.84
C ILE A 42 4.59 6.83 -13.14
N SER A 43 4.13 5.65 -13.53
CA SER A 43 3.39 5.49 -14.77
C SER A 43 1.88 5.63 -14.59
N THR A 44 1.38 5.27 -13.41
CA THR A 44 -0.05 5.29 -13.14
C THR A 44 -0.31 5.89 -11.77
N VAL A 45 -1.25 6.83 -11.68
CA VAL A 45 -1.70 7.39 -10.41
C VAL A 45 -3.17 7.07 -10.27
N LEU A 46 -3.52 6.43 -9.16
CA LEU A 46 -4.90 6.12 -8.81
C LEU A 46 -5.25 6.79 -7.50
N THR A 47 -6.52 7.11 -7.30
CA THR A 47 -6.97 7.74 -6.07
C THR A 47 -8.17 6.97 -5.53
N CYS A 48 -8.34 6.97 -4.22
CA CYS A 48 -9.52 6.40 -3.59
C CYS A 48 -9.74 7.03 -2.24
N LYS A 49 -10.96 6.90 -1.72
CA LYS A 49 -11.32 7.38 -0.40
C LYS A 49 -11.39 6.20 0.55
N ASN A 50 -10.76 6.35 1.70
CA ASN A 50 -10.77 5.30 2.72
C ASN A 50 -10.73 5.93 4.10
N PRO A 51 -11.92 6.17 4.70
CA PRO A 51 -11.97 6.79 6.03
C PRO A 51 -11.23 5.99 7.09
N PRO A 52 -10.81 6.63 8.18
CA PRO A 52 -10.10 5.95 9.25
C PRO A 52 -10.89 4.76 9.79
N GLY A 53 -10.18 3.66 10.05
CA GLY A 53 -10.76 2.47 10.63
C GLY A 53 -11.59 1.63 9.69
N GLU A 54 -11.60 1.96 8.40
CA GLU A 54 -12.42 1.24 7.41
C GLU A 54 -11.57 0.65 6.31
N ILE A 55 -12.14 -0.30 5.61
CA ILE A 55 -11.63 -0.79 4.34
C ILE A 55 -12.81 -0.70 3.38
N THR A 56 -12.78 0.30 2.51
CA THR A 56 -13.92 0.56 1.63
C THR A 56 -13.87 -0.32 0.39
N GLN A 57 -15.04 -0.54 -0.19
CA GLN A 57 -15.14 -1.26 -1.46
C GLN A 57 -14.36 -0.50 -2.55
N GLU A 58 -14.43 0.82 -2.54
CA GLU A 58 -13.68 1.65 -3.48
C GLU A 58 -12.19 1.37 -3.38
N SER A 59 -11.64 1.29 -2.16
CA SER A 59 -10.23 1.02 -1.96
C SER A 59 -9.85 -0.37 -2.45
N ILE A 60 -10.68 -1.36 -2.18
CA ILE A 60 -10.42 -2.73 -2.65
C ILE A 60 -10.37 -2.76 -4.17
N GLN A 61 -11.32 -2.11 -4.83
CA GLN A 61 -11.36 -2.06 -6.29
C GLN A 61 -10.15 -1.33 -6.87
N THR A 62 -9.75 -0.24 -6.22
CA THR A 62 -8.58 0.52 -6.67
C THR A 62 -7.31 -0.32 -6.57
N ILE A 63 -7.16 -1.05 -5.47
CA ILE A 63 -6.01 -1.93 -5.29
C ILE A 63 -6.02 -3.02 -6.36
N GLN A 64 -7.17 -3.64 -6.63
CA GLN A 64 -7.27 -4.66 -7.67
C GLN A 64 -6.88 -4.09 -9.03
N LYS A 65 -7.35 -2.88 -9.33
CA LYS A 65 -7.03 -2.22 -10.58
C LYS A 65 -5.54 -1.94 -10.70
N ALA A 66 -4.88 -1.63 -9.59
CA ALA A 66 -3.45 -1.35 -9.60
C ALA A 66 -2.66 -2.54 -10.12
N PHE A 67 -3.04 -3.75 -9.75
CA PHE A 67 -2.31 -4.93 -10.17
C PHE A 67 -2.45 -5.24 -11.66
N SER A 68 -3.35 -4.57 -12.36
CA SER A 68 -3.47 -4.69 -13.82
C SER A 68 -3.11 -3.39 -14.54
N SER A 69 -2.47 -2.46 -13.86
CA SER A 69 -2.05 -1.18 -14.44
C SER A 69 -0.55 -1.18 -14.67
N ASP A 70 -0.07 -0.17 -15.39
CA ASP A 70 1.36 -0.05 -15.71
C ASP A 70 2.15 0.42 -14.49
N PRO A 71 3.11 -0.38 -14.02
CA PRO A 71 3.93 0.02 -12.88
C PRO A 71 5.02 1.01 -13.33
N PRO A 72 5.58 1.81 -12.42
CA PRO A 72 5.19 1.92 -11.02
C PRO A 72 3.88 2.67 -10.84
N ILE A 73 3.09 2.23 -9.86
CA ILE A 73 1.77 2.77 -9.60
C ILE A 73 1.78 3.45 -8.24
N ARG A 74 1.17 4.63 -8.16
CA ARG A 74 0.98 5.32 -6.89
C ARG A 74 -0.50 5.43 -6.62
N ILE A 75 -0.94 4.90 -5.49
CA ILE A 75 -2.32 5.04 -5.03
C ILE A 75 -2.32 6.11 -3.94
N ILE A 76 -3.05 7.18 -4.18
CA ILE A 76 -3.19 8.27 -3.22
C ILE A 76 -4.53 8.09 -2.52
N VAL A 77 -4.48 7.89 -1.20
CA VAL A 77 -5.66 7.61 -0.40
C VAL A 77 -6.11 8.89 0.29
N ASP A 78 -7.37 9.24 0.08
CA ASP A 78 -8.00 10.31 0.84
C ASP A 78 -8.57 9.67 2.09
N GLY A 79 -7.85 9.80 3.20
CA GLY A 79 -8.20 9.16 4.45
C GLY A 79 -6.99 8.47 5.07
N GLU A 80 -7.18 7.22 5.47
CA GLU A 80 -6.11 6.43 6.08
C GLU A 80 -5.84 5.16 5.30
N GLU A 81 -4.56 4.88 5.11
CA GLU A 81 -4.13 3.76 4.29
C GLU A 81 -3.67 2.53 5.08
N ASP A 82 -3.51 2.65 6.40
CA ASP A 82 -2.87 1.61 7.20
C ASP A 82 -3.53 0.24 7.07
N LEU A 83 -4.86 0.20 7.14
CA LEU A 83 -5.57 -1.07 7.05
C LEU A 83 -5.55 -1.67 5.66
N LEU A 84 -5.16 -0.89 4.66
CA LEU A 84 -5.13 -1.38 3.29
C LEU A 84 -4.04 -2.42 3.04
N VAL A 85 -3.11 -2.58 3.98
CA VAL A 85 -2.18 -3.71 3.94
C VAL A 85 -2.94 -5.03 3.77
N LEU A 86 -4.10 -5.15 4.41
CA LEU A 86 -4.87 -6.40 4.39
C LEU A 86 -5.40 -6.74 2.99
N PRO A 87 -6.18 -5.86 2.33
CA PRO A 87 -6.61 -6.19 0.97
C PRO A 87 -5.47 -6.28 -0.03
N VAL A 88 -4.36 -5.57 0.21
CA VAL A 88 -3.18 -5.72 -0.65
C VAL A 88 -2.65 -7.15 -0.60
N CYS A 89 -2.56 -7.74 0.58
CA CYS A 89 -2.07 -9.10 0.73
C CYS A 89 -2.97 -10.12 0.04
N ILE A 90 -4.27 -9.82 -0.04
CA ILE A 90 -5.22 -10.70 -0.74
C ILE A 90 -5.04 -10.60 -2.26
N ALA A 91 -4.86 -9.38 -2.76
CA ALA A 91 -4.83 -9.13 -4.21
C ALA A 91 -3.46 -9.37 -4.83
N ALA A 92 -2.39 -9.28 -4.04
CA ALA A 92 -1.04 -9.35 -4.58
C ALA A 92 -0.70 -10.76 -5.07
N PRO A 93 0.10 -10.88 -6.13
CA PRO A 93 0.57 -12.19 -6.58
C PRO A 93 1.41 -12.87 -5.50
N GLU A 94 1.46 -14.20 -5.55
CA GLU A 94 2.35 -14.92 -4.65
C GLU A 94 3.78 -14.44 -4.81
N ASN A 95 4.50 -14.45 -3.70
CA ASN A 95 5.89 -14.01 -3.62
C ASN A 95 6.07 -12.51 -3.71
N SER A 96 4.98 -11.75 -3.69
CA SER A 96 5.08 -10.30 -3.51
C SER A 96 5.56 -9.99 -2.10
N VAL A 97 6.17 -8.83 -1.94
CA VAL A 97 6.63 -8.33 -0.65
C VAL A 97 5.89 -7.05 -0.35
N VAL A 98 5.19 -7.02 0.78
CA VAL A 98 4.45 -5.86 1.23
C VAL A 98 5.17 -5.28 2.44
N MET A 99 5.47 -3.99 2.39
CA MET A 99 6.20 -3.31 3.47
C MET A 99 5.36 -2.19 4.04
N TYR A 100 5.32 -2.11 5.35
CA TYR A 100 4.60 -1.02 6.02
C TYR A 100 5.25 -0.74 7.37
N GLY A 101 4.92 0.42 7.94
CA GLY A 101 5.45 0.81 9.24
C GLY A 101 4.48 0.45 10.36
N GLN A 102 5.00 -0.15 11.41
CA GLN A 102 4.22 -0.47 12.61
C GLN A 102 4.66 0.51 13.70
N PRO A 103 3.76 1.30 14.27
CA PRO A 103 4.15 2.24 15.31
C PRO A 103 4.94 1.56 16.43
N ASN A 104 6.07 2.14 16.80
CA ASN A 104 6.97 1.66 17.85
C ASN A 104 7.66 0.33 17.54
N GLU A 105 7.39 -0.26 16.38
CA GLU A 105 8.01 -1.53 16.00
C GLU A 105 8.97 -1.38 14.82
N GLY A 106 8.72 -0.39 13.97
CA GLY A 106 9.55 -0.18 12.81
C GLY A 106 8.96 -0.77 11.55
N LEU A 107 9.81 -1.12 10.60
CA LEU A 107 9.39 -1.64 9.31
C LEU A 107 8.96 -3.10 9.43
N VAL A 108 7.79 -3.40 8.91
CA VAL A 108 7.29 -4.77 8.81
C VAL A 108 7.32 -5.18 7.35
N ILE A 109 7.85 -6.37 7.11
CA ILE A 109 7.96 -6.93 5.76
C ILE A 109 7.14 -8.21 5.73
N VAL A 110 6.17 -8.26 4.82
CA VAL A 110 5.29 -9.42 4.66
C VAL A 110 5.57 -10.06 3.31
N HIS A 111 5.93 -11.34 3.34
CA HIS A 111 6.08 -12.13 2.13
C HIS A 111 4.74 -12.82 1.85
N VAL A 112 4.13 -12.50 0.73
CA VAL A 112 2.79 -13.00 0.41
C VAL A 112 2.87 -14.47 -0.01
N THR A 113 2.26 -15.31 0.82
CA THR A 113 2.18 -16.76 0.59
C THR A 113 0.72 -17.18 0.76
N PRO A 114 0.37 -18.41 0.33
CA PRO A 114 -0.99 -18.90 0.58
C PRO A 114 -1.37 -18.91 2.06
N GLU A 115 -0.39 -19.22 2.94
CA GLU A 115 -0.64 -19.21 4.39
C GLU A 115 -0.93 -17.81 4.90
N ILE A 116 -0.16 -16.83 4.47
CA ILE A 116 -0.38 -15.44 4.86
C ILE A 116 -1.73 -14.96 4.35
N ARG A 117 -2.04 -15.28 3.10
CA ARG A 117 -3.32 -14.87 2.52
C ARG A 117 -4.49 -15.46 3.28
N ALA A 118 -4.39 -16.71 3.70
CA ALA A 118 -5.43 -17.34 4.50
C ALA A 118 -5.61 -16.66 5.86
N LYS A 119 -4.51 -16.29 6.51
CA LYS A 119 -4.57 -15.57 7.79
C LYS A 119 -5.20 -14.21 7.62
N VAL A 120 -4.83 -13.48 6.58
CA VAL A 120 -5.39 -12.16 6.32
C VAL A 120 -6.88 -12.26 6.03
N GLN A 121 -7.30 -13.28 5.28
CA GLN A 121 -8.72 -13.47 4.99
C GLN A 121 -9.52 -13.67 6.27
N LYS A 122 -8.99 -14.43 7.22
CA LYS A 122 -9.66 -14.61 8.51
C LYS A 122 -9.80 -13.29 9.25
N ILE A 123 -8.78 -12.44 9.21
CA ILE A 123 -8.85 -11.13 9.85
C ILE A 123 -9.94 -10.29 9.19
N LEU A 124 -9.98 -10.27 7.88
CA LEU A 124 -11.01 -9.52 7.15
C LEU A 124 -12.40 -10.03 7.44
N ASP A 125 -12.57 -11.34 7.57
CA ASP A 125 -13.88 -11.93 7.88
C ASP A 125 -14.38 -11.49 9.26
N VAL A 126 -13.45 -11.34 10.22
CA VAL A 126 -13.82 -10.91 11.57
C VAL A 126 -14.18 -9.42 11.59
N MET A 127 -13.59 -8.64 10.70
CA MET A 127 -13.84 -7.20 10.66
C MET A 127 -15.20 -6.84 10.06
N ASN A 128 -15.83 -7.75 9.37
CA ASN A 128 -17.13 -7.47 8.73
C ASN A 128 -18.33 -7.81 9.62
#